data_11bd9d8aba22ad9d403301173eb97115
#
_entry.id   11bd9d8aba22ad9d403301173eb97115
#
_cell.length_a   1.000
_cell.length_b   1.000
_cell.length_c   1.000
_cell.angle_alpha   90.00
_cell.angle_beta   90.00
_cell.angle_gamma   90.00
#
_symmetry.space_group_name_H-M   'P 1'
#
loop_
_entity.id
_entity.type
_entity.pdbx_description
1 polymer ?
#
loop_
_entity_poly.entity_id
_entity_poly.type
_entity_poly.pdbx_seq_one_letter_code
_entity_poly.pdbx_strand_id
1 'polypeptide(L)'
;MSDAQNTGSTAVGDQPPMRLRDALRKARIEAADRTGVVVDLRDAEVARLEILNEALDPLFGQIPDQVDLFDRGISQGDTPRLWIDVVAHILMGRDKRIYRFVQDTRFGRIVLAESHEVAVMVDAVTDYVARRLVEREHALVATPIIEPKTIEKPRRSGGFWTFVLGFLLGAIALFGLALFASLRDL
;
A
#
# COMPACT_ATOMS: atom_id res chain seq x y z
N MET A 1 -58.01 62.14 -0.08
CA MET A 1 -57.79 61.99 1.34
C MET A 1 -58.33 60.63 1.70
N SER A 2 -57.43 59.74 2.09
CA SER A 2 -57.62 58.62 2.94
C SER A 2 -56.74 57.48 2.45
N ASP A 3 -55.78 57.25 3.27
CA ASP A 3 -54.78 56.20 3.19
C ASP A 3 -55.38 54.81 3.31
N ALA A 4 -54.87 53.88 2.52
CA ALA A 4 -55.06 52.47 2.76
C ALA A 4 -53.70 51.78 2.70
N GLN A 5 -53.11 51.65 3.87
CA GLN A 5 -51.93 50.79 4.10
C GLN A 5 -52.33 49.34 3.85
N ASN A 6 -51.76 48.76 2.82
CA ASN A 6 -51.83 47.33 2.60
C ASN A 6 -50.58 46.67 3.23
N THR A 7 -50.69 46.25 4.47
CA THR A 7 -49.76 45.38 5.15
C THR A 7 -49.94 43.95 4.65
N GLY A 8 -49.17 43.60 3.60
CA GLY A 8 -49.01 42.21 3.17
C GLY A 8 -48.20 41.43 4.19
N SER A 9 -48.89 40.83 5.14
CA SER A 9 -48.33 39.80 6.03
C SER A 9 -48.13 38.55 5.20
N THR A 10 -46.89 38.31 4.79
CA THR A 10 -46.47 36.99 4.29
C THR A 10 -46.61 35.99 5.44
N ALA A 11 -47.68 35.23 5.40
CA ALA A 11 -47.86 34.05 6.25
C ALA A 11 -46.74 33.09 5.90
N VAL A 12 -45.69 33.07 6.74
CA VAL A 12 -44.77 31.95 6.83
C VAL A 12 -45.63 30.74 7.20
N GLY A 13 -45.84 29.85 6.24
CA GLY A 13 -46.67 28.67 6.41
C GLY A 13 -46.15 27.83 7.60
N ASP A 14 -46.97 27.79 8.62
CA ASP A 14 -46.83 26.90 9.77
C ASP A 14 -46.98 25.44 9.27
N GLN A 15 -45.89 24.89 8.77
CA GLN A 15 -45.85 23.47 8.43
C GLN A 15 -45.85 22.70 9.75
N PRO A 16 -46.83 21.82 9.95
CA PRO A 16 -46.87 21.03 11.19
C PRO A 16 -45.57 20.25 11.38
N PRO A 17 -45.07 20.20 12.59
CA PRO A 17 -43.78 19.53 12.89
C PRO A 17 -43.84 18.12 12.33
N MET A 18 -42.83 17.77 11.48
CA MET A 18 -42.71 16.48 10.84
C MET A 18 -42.65 15.38 11.92
N ARG A 19 -43.59 14.44 11.86
CA ARG A 19 -43.60 13.34 12.84
C ARG A 19 -42.31 12.51 12.71
N LEU A 20 -41.73 12.05 13.79
CA LEU A 20 -40.52 11.27 13.82
C LEU A 20 -40.54 10.10 12.81
N ARG A 21 -41.70 9.44 12.69
CA ARG A 21 -41.90 8.35 11.71
C ARG A 21 -41.67 8.81 10.26
N ASP A 22 -42.16 9.99 9.90
CA ASP A 22 -42.01 10.53 8.54
C ASP A 22 -40.57 11.00 8.31
N ALA A 23 -39.95 11.61 9.30
CA ALA A 23 -38.53 11.95 9.29
C ALA A 23 -37.64 10.72 9.11
N LEU A 24 -37.92 9.64 9.84
CA LEU A 24 -37.18 8.37 9.70
C LEU A 24 -37.37 7.73 8.31
N ARG A 25 -38.59 7.76 7.79
CA ARG A 25 -38.87 7.24 6.45
C ARG A 25 -38.09 8.03 5.40
N LYS A 26 -38.11 9.36 5.48
CA LYS A 26 -37.37 10.24 4.57
C LYS A 26 -35.85 9.97 4.66
N ALA A 27 -35.31 9.89 5.88
CA ALA A 27 -33.89 9.60 6.07
C ALA A 27 -33.46 8.22 5.51
N ARG A 28 -34.34 7.21 5.58
CA ARG A 28 -34.08 5.88 4.97
C ARG A 28 -34.07 5.93 3.46
N ILE A 29 -35.01 6.68 2.84
CA ILE A 29 -35.05 6.86 1.39
C ILE A 29 -33.78 7.60 0.93
N GLU A 30 -33.41 8.70 1.58
CA GLU A 30 -32.20 9.44 1.26
C GLU A 30 -30.91 8.63 1.45
N ALA A 31 -30.88 7.73 2.42
CA ALA A 31 -29.76 6.80 2.63
C ALA A 31 -29.69 5.76 1.52
N ALA A 32 -30.83 5.20 1.09
CA ALA A 32 -30.90 4.24 0.00
C ALA A 32 -30.47 4.89 -1.34
N ASP A 33 -30.97 6.10 -1.64
CA ASP A 33 -30.60 6.84 -2.85
C ASP A 33 -29.09 7.15 -2.90
N ARG A 34 -28.49 7.58 -1.78
CA ARG A 34 -27.03 7.80 -1.69
C ARG A 34 -26.24 6.52 -1.95
N THR A 35 -26.69 5.40 -1.41
CA THR A 35 -26.06 4.10 -1.61
C THR A 35 -26.13 3.69 -3.07
N GLY A 36 -27.28 3.85 -3.74
CA GLY A 36 -27.45 3.58 -5.16
C GLY A 36 -26.47 4.38 -6.03
N VAL A 37 -26.39 5.70 -5.83
CA VAL A 37 -25.46 6.57 -6.58
C VAL A 37 -23.99 6.15 -6.39
N VAL A 38 -23.59 5.73 -5.19
CA VAL A 38 -22.23 5.25 -4.94
C VAL A 38 -21.93 3.96 -5.70
N VAL A 39 -22.89 3.04 -5.76
CA VAL A 39 -22.75 1.79 -6.52
C VAL A 39 -22.63 2.09 -8.01
N ASP A 40 -23.49 2.92 -8.57
CA ASP A 40 -23.47 3.29 -9.99
C ASP A 40 -22.14 3.96 -10.40
N LEU A 41 -21.61 4.84 -9.56
CA LEU A 41 -20.32 5.49 -9.80
C LEU A 41 -19.17 4.48 -9.80
N ARG A 42 -19.20 3.52 -8.89
CA ARG A 42 -18.19 2.46 -8.78
C ARG A 42 -18.23 1.53 -9.99
N ASP A 43 -19.42 1.14 -10.42
CA ASP A 43 -19.60 0.28 -11.59
C ASP A 43 -19.09 0.98 -12.87
N ALA A 44 -19.30 2.28 -12.98
CA ALA A 44 -18.74 3.10 -14.06
C ALA A 44 -17.20 3.19 -14.00
N GLU A 45 -16.58 3.19 -12.81
CA GLU A 45 -15.13 3.13 -12.66
C GLU A 45 -14.58 1.76 -13.11
N VAL A 46 -15.21 0.66 -12.68
CA VAL A 46 -14.85 -0.69 -13.10
C VAL A 46 -14.93 -0.83 -14.61
N ALA A 47 -16.04 -0.44 -15.22
CA ALA A 47 -16.23 -0.51 -16.68
C ALA A 47 -15.14 0.26 -17.46
N ARG A 48 -14.70 1.43 -16.96
CA ARG A 48 -13.58 2.17 -17.58
C ARG A 48 -12.26 1.42 -17.45
N LEU A 49 -11.98 0.85 -16.28
CA LEU A 49 -10.77 0.04 -16.08
C LEU A 49 -10.79 -1.24 -16.92
N GLU A 50 -11.96 -1.83 -17.18
CA GLU A 50 -12.14 -2.96 -18.10
C GLU A 50 -11.78 -2.58 -19.53
N ILE A 51 -12.25 -1.43 -20.03
CA ILE A 51 -11.88 -0.91 -21.36
C ILE A 51 -10.35 -0.76 -21.48
N LEU A 52 -9.70 -0.19 -20.45
CA LEU A 52 -8.25 -0.06 -20.46
C LEU A 52 -7.56 -1.43 -20.36
N ASN A 53 -8.10 -2.33 -19.56
CA ASN A 53 -7.57 -3.69 -19.41
C ASN A 53 -7.58 -4.44 -20.75
N GLU A 54 -8.67 -4.38 -21.51
CA GLU A 54 -8.77 -4.95 -22.86
C GLU A 54 -7.77 -4.30 -23.83
N ALA A 55 -7.60 -2.98 -23.76
CA ALA A 55 -6.64 -2.27 -24.60
C ALA A 55 -5.19 -2.65 -24.31
N LEU A 56 -4.88 -3.19 -23.15
CA LEU A 56 -3.55 -3.69 -22.76
C LEU A 56 -3.30 -5.14 -23.20
N ASP A 57 -4.29 -5.91 -23.68
CA ASP A 57 -4.13 -7.30 -24.09
C ASP A 57 -3.00 -7.51 -25.12
N PRO A 58 -2.86 -6.67 -26.17
CA PRO A 58 -1.77 -6.83 -27.15
C PRO A 58 -0.37 -6.64 -26.55
N LEU A 59 -0.24 -5.79 -25.53
CA LEU A 59 1.03 -5.58 -24.83
C LEU A 59 1.39 -6.81 -23.99
N PHE A 60 0.45 -7.29 -23.19
CA PHE A 60 0.70 -8.43 -22.31
C PHE A 60 0.92 -9.74 -23.08
N GLY A 61 0.30 -9.88 -24.25
CA GLY A 61 0.57 -11.00 -25.16
C GLY A 61 1.98 -11.03 -25.75
N GLN A 62 2.76 -9.95 -25.64
CA GLN A 62 4.16 -9.88 -26.07
C GLN A 62 5.16 -10.22 -24.96
N ILE A 63 4.69 -10.31 -23.71
CA ILE A 63 5.55 -10.65 -22.57
C ILE A 63 5.83 -12.16 -22.61
N PRO A 64 7.11 -12.59 -22.54
CA PRO A 64 7.44 -14.02 -22.50
C PRO A 64 6.87 -14.71 -21.26
N ASP A 65 6.37 -15.94 -21.40
CA ASP A 65 5.76 -16.74 -20.32
C ASP A 65 6.68 -16.99 -19.11
N GLN A 66 8.03 -16.91 -19.32
CA GLN A 66 9.01 -17.08 -18.24
C GLN A 66 9.10 -15.83 -17.33
N VAL A 67 8.39 -14.75 -17.67
CA VAL A 67 8.41 -13.49 -16.90
C VAL A 67 7.22 -13.46 -15.96
N ASP A 68 7.46 -13.81 -14.71
CA ASP A 68 6.47 -13.80 -13.63
C ASP A 68 6.62 -12.51 -12.79
N LEU A 69 6.59 -11.36 -13.46
CA LEU A 69 6.68 -10.04 -12.81
C LEU A 69 5.33 -9.32 -12.77
N PHE A 70 4.44 -9.67 -13.67
CA PHE A 70 3.20 -8.94 -13.90
C PHE A 70 2.00 -9.80 -13.53
N ASP A 71 1.16 -9.30 -12.64
CA ASP A 71 -0.09 -9.91 -12.22
C ASP A 71 -1.24 -8.94 -12.53
N ARG A 72 -1.69 -8.98 -13.78
CA ARG A 72 -2.72 -8.06 -14.26
C ARG A 72 -4.11 -8.51 -13.83
N GLY A 73 -4.81 -7.64 -13.13
CA GLY A 73 -6.17 -7.92 -12.68
C GLY A 73 -6.88 -6.72 -12.09
N ILE A 74 -8.21 -6.72 -12.17
CA ILE A 74 -9.06 -5.67 -11.59
C ILE A 74 -9.51 -6.10 -10.20
N SER A 75 -9.19 -5.29 -9.18
CA SER A 75 -9.73 -5.44 -7.83
C SER A 75 -10.98 -4.58 -7.66
N GLN A 76 -12.06 -5.19 -7.17
CA GLN A 76 -13.36 -4.55 -6.96
C GLN A 76 -13.57 -4.10 -5.50
N GLY A 77 -12.52 -3.56 -4.85
CA GLY A 77 -12.60 -2.98 -3.51
C GLY A 77 -13.37 -1.65 -3.47
N ASP A 78 -13.35 -0.92 -2.36
CA ASP A 78 -13.99 0.42 -2.23
C ASP A 78 -13.48 1.42 -3.29
N THR A 79 -12.25 1.25 -3.72
CA THR A 79 -11.67 1.96 -4.86
C THR A 79 -11.20 0.91 -5.86
N PRO A 80 -11.88 0.74 -7.00
CA PRO A 80 -11.45 -0.18 -8.05
C PRO A 80 -10.05 0.16 -8.57
N ARG A 81 -9.23 -0.88 -8.83
CA ARG A 81 -7.86 -0.73 -9.34
C ARG A 81 -7.59 -1.79 -10.38
N LEU A 82 -6.95 -1.40 -11.46
CA LEU A 82 -6.33 -2.31 -12.40
C LEU A 82 -4.86 -2.47 -12.03
N TRP A 83 -4.50 -3.60 -11.48
CA TRP A 83 -3.12 -3.94 -11.14
C TRP A 83 -2.35 -4.30 -12.40
N ILE A 84 -1.12 -3.86 -12.48
CA ILE A 84 -0.15 -4.18 -13.55
C ILE A 84 0.91 -5.13 -12.98
N ASP A 85 1.38 -4.83 -11.77
CA ASP A 85 2.26 -5.69 -10.96
C ASP A 85 1.96 -5.45 -9.46
N VAL A 86 2.76 -6.04 -8.56
CA VAL A 86 2.59 -5.93 -7.10
C VAL A 86 2.70 -4.51 -6.54
N VAL A 87 3.29 -3.55 -7.27
CA VAL A 87 3.52 -2.19 -6.79
C VAL A 87 2.89 -1.11 -7.67
N ALA A 88 2.47 -1.46 -8.88
CA ALA A 88 1.93 -0.49 -9.84
C ALA A 88 0.50 -0.83 -10.24
N HIS A 89 -0.36 0.16 -10.20
CA HIS A 89 -1.77 0.00 -10.54
C HIS A 89 -2.37 1.28 -11.12
N ILE A 90 -3.48 1.12 -11.83
CA ILE A 90 -4.25 2.22 -12.38
C ILE A 90 -5.56 2.33 -11.60
N LEU A 91 -5.92 3.54 -11.26
CA LEU A 91 -7.18 3.87 -10.62
C LEU A 91 -7.80 5.10 -11.30
N MET A 92 -9.08 5.33 -11.06
CA MET A 92 -9.73 6.54 -11.54
C MET A 92 -9.37 7.73 -10.65
N GLY A 93 -9.09 8.87 -11.25
CA GLY A 93 -8.87 10.13 -10.57
C GLY A 93 -10.10 10.57 -9.76
N ARG A 94 -9.97 11.71 -9.07
CA ARG A 94 -11.04 12.24 -8.20
C ARG A 94 -12.33 12.55 -8.94
N ASP A 95 -12.23 12.95 -10.20
CA ASP A 95 -13.37 13.25 -11.08
C ASP A 95 -13.99 11.99 -11.71
N LYS A 96 -13.45 10.79 -11.44
CA LYS A 96 -13.90 9.50 -11.97
C LYS A 96 -13.86 9.39 -13.50
N ARG A 97 -13.10 10.26 -14.17
CA ARG A 97 -12.95 10.30 -15.64
C ARG A 97 -11.52 10.15 -16.11
N ILE A 98 -10.56 10.58 -15.31
CA ILE A 98 -9.14 10.54 -15.61
C ILE A 98 -8.56 9.23 -15.07
N TYR A 99 -7.85 8.49 -15.91
CA TYR A 99 -7.00 7.38 -15.47
C TYR A 99 -5.77 7.94 -14.79
N ARG A 100 -5.38 7.34 -13.69
CA ARG A 100 -4.18 7.67 -12.96
C ARG A 100 -3.35 6.42 -12.74
N PHE A 101 -2.23 6.32 -13.42
CA PHE A 101 -1.26 5.25 -13.24
C PHE A 101 -0.29 5.62 -12.14
N VAL A 102 -0.20 4.79 -11.13
CA VAL A 102 0.59 5.05 -9.93
C VAL A 102 1.44 3.85 -9.55
N GLN A 103 2.55 4.15 -8.89
CA GLN A 103 3.44 3.16 -8.31
C GLN A 103 3.58 3.42 -6.80
N ASP A 104 3.37 2.39 -5.99
CA ASP A 104 3.59 2.42 -4.56
C ASP A 104 5.07 2.13 -4.26
N THR A 105 5.73 3.05 -3.57
CA THR A 105 7.13 2.94 -3.18
C THR A 105 7.26 3.02 -1.66
N ARG A 106 8.39 2.61 -1.11
CA ARG A 106 8.68 2.74 0.32
C ARG A 106 8.64 4.19 0.83
N PHE A 107 8.72 5.18 -0.05
CA PHE A 107 8.68 6.60 0.29
C PHE A 107 7.30 7.22 0.03
N GLY A 108 6.33 6.43 -0.44
CA GLY A 108 4.99 6.86 -0.78
C GLY A 108 4.61 6.51 -2.22
N ARG A 109 3.43 6.97 -2.61
CA ARG A 109 2.87 6.76 -3.93
C ARG A 109 3.34 7.84 -4.89
N ILE A 110 3.84 7.44 -6.07
CA ILE A 110 4.20 8.33 -7.16
C ILE A 110 3.23 8.14 -8.33
N VAL A 111 2.90 9.23 -9.02
CA VAL A 111 2.08 9.21 -10.23
C VAL A 111 3.02 9.07 -11.42
N LEU A 112 2.83 8.00 -12.21
CA LEU A 112 3.62 7.73 -13.42
C LEU A 112 3.02 8.40 -14.65
N ALA A 113 1.68 8.38 -14.75
CA ALA A 113 0.92 9.03 -15.82
C ALA A 113 -0.50 9.36 -15.38
N GLU A 114 -1.09 10.37 -16.02
CA GLU A 114 -2.47 10.77 -15.80
C GLU A 114 -3.07 11.25 -17.14
N SER A 115 -4.16 10.63 -17.59
CA SER A 115 -4.81 10.98 -18.86
C SER A 115 -6.26 10.52 -18.90
N HIS A 116 -7.07 11.17 -19.75
CA HIS A 116 -8.41 10.70 -20.13
C HIS A 116 -8.37 9.66 -21.24
N GLU A 117 -7.27 9.63 -22.00
CA GLU A 117 -7.14 8.83 -23.20
C GLU A 117 -6.53 7.47 -22.90
N VAL A 118 -7.21 6.42 -23.35
CA VAL A 118 -6.76 5.04 -23.19
C VAL A 118 -5.40 4.82 -23.89
N ALA A 119 -5.22 5.37 -25.10
CA ALA A 119 -3.98 5.21 -25.85
C ALA A 119 -2.75 5.74 -25.10
N VAL A 120 -2.86 6.93 -24.49
CA VAL A 120 -1.79 7.53 -23.68
C VAL A 120 -1.47 6.66 -22.45
N MET A 121 -2.48 6.05 -21.87
CA MET A 121 -2.28 5.14 -20.74
C MET A 121 -1.62 3.83 -21.17
N VAL A 122 -1.99 3.29 -22.33
CA VAL A 122 -1.34 2.10 -22.91
C VAL A 122 0.15 2.37 -23.15
N ASP A 123 0.50 3.52 -23.72
CA ASP A 123 1.89 3.92 -23.94
C ASP A 123 2.66 4.02 -22.62
N ALA A 124 2.08 4.66 -21.60
CA ALA A 124 2.69 4.79 -20.30
C ALA A 124 2.92 3.44 -19.59
N VAL A 125 1.97 2.51 -19.73
CA VAL A 125 2.11 1.14 -19.19
C VAL A 125 3.17 0.37 -19.99
N THR A 126 3.22 0.56 -21.31
CA THR A 126 4.24 -0.07 -22.17
C THR A 126 5.64 0.35 -21.76
N ASP A 127 5.87 1.65 -21.55
CA ASP A 127 7.15 2.19 -21.08
C ASP A 127 7.51 1.65 -19.69
N TYR A 128 6.53 1.50 -18.82
CA TYR A 128 6.73 0.93 -17.50
C TYR A 128 7.14 -0.55 -17.58
N VAL A 129 6.40 -1.35 -18.34
CA VAL A 129 6.68 -2.78 -18.55
C VAL A 129 8.06 -2.98 -19.13
N ALA A 130 8.41 -2.21 -20.17
CA ALA A 130 9.75 -2.27 -20.80
C ALA A 130 10.87 -2.00 -19.79
N ARG A 131 10.74 -0.96 -18.96
CA ARG A 131 11.73 -0.65 -17.91
C ARG A 131 11.84 -1.79 -16.90
N ARG A 132 10.72 -2.37 -16.46
CA ARG A 132 10.72 -3.48 -15.51
C ARG A 132 11.38 -4.73 -16.08
N LEU A 133 11.21 -5.01 -17.37
CA LEU A 133 11.88 -6.13 -18.04
C LEU A 133 13.39 -5.93 -18.07
N VAL A 134 13.86 -4.72 -18.45
CA VAL A 134 15.29 -4.39 -18.46
C VAL A 134 15.89 -4.44 -17.03
N GLU A 135 15.19 -3.92 -16.04
CA GLU A 135 15.63 -4.02 -14.64
C GLU A 135 15.81 -5.49 -14.18
N ARG A 136 14.88 -6.36 -14.59
CA ARG A 136 14.98 -7.80 -14.31
C ARG A 136 16.19 -8.42 -15.00
N GLU A 137 16.42 -8.12 -16.28
CA GLU A 137 17.58 -8.62 -17.01
C GLU A 137 18.89 -8.18 -16.34
N HIS A 138 18.98 -6.91 -15.97
CA HIS A 138 20.14 -6.38 -15.24
C HIS A 138 20.34 -7.08 -13.89
N ALA A 139 19.26 -7.33 -13.15
CA ALA A 139 19.33 -8.03 -11.88
C ALA A 139 19.82 -9.48 -12.03
N LEU A 140 19.42 -10.17 -13.10
CA LEU A 140 19.88 -11.53 -13.41
C LEU A 140 21.37 -11.58 -13.79
N VAL A 141 21.83 -10.57 -14.53
CA VAL A 141 23.24 -10.47 -14.93
C VAL A 141 24.12 -9.99 -13.77
N ALA A 142 23.62 -9.06 -12.97
CA ALA A 142 24.34 -8.48 -11.83
C ALA A 142 24.38 -9.39 -10.60
N THR A 143 23.57 -10.45 -10.57
CA THR A 143 23.68 -11.46 -9.50
C THR A 143 24.84 -12.37 -9.88
N PRO A 144 26.08 -12.17 -9.36
CA PRO A 144 27.05 -13.26 -9.38
C PRO A 144 26.34 -14.40 -8.69
N ILE A 145 26.48 -15.62 -9.21
CA ILE A 145 26.11 -16.83 -8.49
C ILE A 145 27.00 -16.80 -7.24
N ILE A 146 26.59 -16.07 -6.24
CA ILE A 146 27.10 -16.22 -4.90
C ILE A 146 26.48 -17.56 -4.48
N GLU A 147 27.22 -18.66 -4.75
CA GLU A 147 27.02 -19.85 -3.95
C GLU A 147 26.82 -19.34 -2.52
N PRO A 148 25.76 -19.77 -1.82
CA PRO A 148 25.57 -19.35 -0.45
C PRO A 148 26.81 -19.82 0.28
N LYS A 149 27.82 -18.92 0.38
CA LYS A 149 28.94 -19.09 1.26
C LYS A 149 28.26 -19.23 2.60
N THR A 150 28.06 -20.45 3.01
CA THR A 150 27.63 -20.81 4.35
C THR A 150 28.48 -19.91 5.24
N ILE A 151 27.87 -18.87 5.80
CA ILE A 151 28.48 -18.03 6.81
C ILE A 151 28.69 -19.02 7.93
N GLU A 152 29.88 -19.70 7.91
CA GLU A 152 30.34 -20.45 9.05
C GLU A 152 30.35 -19.43 10.20
N LYS A 153 29.29 -19.50 10.97
CA LYS A 153 29.17 -18.76 12.21
C LYS A 153 30.47 -19.00 12.96
N PRO A 154 31.31 -17.97 13.21
CA PRO A 154 32.59 -18.19 13.87
C PRO A 154 32.26 -18.92 15.14
N ARG A 155 32.74 -20.18 15.20
CA ARG A 155 32.60 -21.05 16.35
C ARG A 155 33.35 -20.35 17.47
N ARG A 156 32.62 -19.62 18.31
CA ARG A 156 33.14 -19.00 19.52
C ARG A 156 33.62 -20.12 20.46
N SER A 157 34.74 -20.70 20.12
CA SER A 157 35.45 -21.72 20.88
C SER A 157 36.61 -21.08 21.67
N GLY A 158 36.32 -20.18 22.56
CA GLY A 158 37.35 -19.54 23.36
C GLY A 158 36.90 -19.16 24.78
N GLY A 159 35.59 -18.98 24.99
CA GLY A 159 35.06 -18.46 26.27
C GLY A 159 35.25 -19.44 27.44
N PHE A 160 35.23 -20.74 27.18
CA PHE A 160 35.37 -21.74 28.24
C PHE A 160 36.82 -21.82 28.78
N TRP A 161 37.82 -21.80 27.90
CA TRP A 161 39.23 -21.81 28.31
C TRP A 161 39.66 -20.54 29.04
N THR A 162 39.21 -19.37 28.63
CA THR A 162 39.45 -18.10 29.35
C THR A 162 38.76 -18.06 30.71
N PHE A 163 37.58 -18.64 30.83
CA PHE A 163 36.89 -18.79 32.12
C PHE A 163 37.65 -19.72 33.07
N VAL A 164 38.08 -20.89 32.58
CA VAL A 164 38.86 -21.86 33.38
C VAL A 164 40.19 -21.25 33.85
N LEU A 165 40.91 -20.55 32.97
CA LEU A 165 42.17 -19.89 33.31
C LEU A 165 41.97 -18.81 34.38
N GLY A 166 40.94 -17.98 34.27
CA GLY A 166 40.58 -16.93 35.25
C GLY A 166 40.20 -17.55 36.61
N PHE A 167 39.44 -18.65 36.60
CA PHE A 167 39.07 -19.36 37.82
C PHE A 167 40.29 -19.94 38.56
N LEU A 168 41.21 -20.58 37.84
CA LEU A 168 42.44 -21.12 38.41
C LEU A 168 43.32 -20.03 39.02
N LEU A 169 43.55 -18.93 38.30
CA LEU A 169 44.31 -17.79 38.81
C LEU A 169 43.69 -17.18 40.07
N GLY A 170 42.36 -17.03 40.09
CA GLY A 170 41.63 -16.53 41.25
C GLY A 170 41.75 -17.47 42.46
N ALA A 171 41.65 -18.76 42.27
CA ALA A 171 41.83 -19.78 43.34
C ALA A 171 43.26 -19.76 43.92
N ILE A 172 44.29 -19.66 43.07
CA ILE A 172 45.68 -19.56 43.50
C ILE A 172 45.93 -18.28 44.30
N ALA A 173 45.36 -17.15 43.87
CA ALA A 173 45.48 -15.87 44.58
C ALA A 173 44.81 -15.91 45.97
N LEU A 174 43.61 -16.48 46.07
CA LEU A 174 42.92 -16.67 47.36
C LEU A 174 43.69 -17.59 48.31
N PHE A 175 44.22 -18.69 47.77
CA PHE A 175 45.00 -19.63 48.57
C PHE A 175 46.29 -18.99 49.08
N GLY A 176 47.00 -18.25 48.23
CA GLY A 176 48.22 -17.50 48.61
C GLY A 176 47.92 -16.44 49.66
N LEU A 177 46.80 -15.74 49.59
CA LEU A 177 46.40 -14.76 50.57
C LEU A 177 46.03 -15.39 51.92
N ALA A 178 45.37 -16.53 51.90
CA ALA A 178 45.05 -17.33 53.12
C ALA A 178 46.30 -17.85 53.81
N LEU A 179 47.29 -18.33 53.02
CA LEU A 179 48.58 -18.84 53.54
C LEU A 179 49.42 -17.69 54.16
N PHE A 180 49.44 -16.53 53.48
CA PHE A 180 50.10 -15.34 54.00
C PHE A 180 49.45 -14.82 55.29
N ALA A 181 48.15 -14.83 55.38
CA ALA A 181 47.44 -14.46 56.60
C ALA A 181 47.76 -15.45 57.77
N SER A 182 47.77 -16.73 57.47
CA SER A 182 48.08 -17.77 58.47
C SER A 182 49.58 -17.72 58.97
N LEU A 183 50.48 -17.31 58.10
CA LEU A 183 51.93 -17.13 58.52
C LEU A 183 52.15 -15.81 59.28
N ARG A 184 51.28 -14.89 59.20
CA ARG A 184 51.34 -13.59 59.94
C ARG A 184 50.79 -13.72 61.37
N ASP A 185 49.92 -14.69 61.62
CA ASP A 185 49.28 -14.92 62.92
C ASP A 185 50.05 -16.01 63.78
N LEU A 186 51.25 -16.51 63.31
CA LEU A 186 52.16 -17.32 63.99
C LEU A 186 53.39 -16.49 64.49
#